data_5279407681100e264912e38000ad4ff8
#
_entry.id   5279407681100e264912e38000ad4ff8
#
_cell.length_a   1.000
_cell.length_b   1.000
_cell.length_c   1.000
_cell.angle_alpha   90.00
_cell.angle_beta   90.00
_cell.angle_gamma   90.00
#
_symmetry.space_group_name_H-M   'P 1'
#
loop_
_entity.id
_entity.type
_entity.pdbx_description
1 polymer ?
#
loop_
_entity_poly.entity_id
_entity_poly.type
_entity_poly.pdbx_seq_one_letter_code
_entity_poly.pdbx_strand_id
1 'polypeptide(L)'
;KRSRGADEESLGHKEKERIFYGNQYHEAWGSVIYSAPEVNDFTCYRNVPCHQVCFYDVRLFAERGYDVKYRVRADYEHFLYCIYDRKAEAVYVEMIVADYEGGGFSETRENRRISEKEHAEITKRYLGRDKALRYKLLMLLTLASLRTKLAEDEKYSEWYNGIKAKIYGRCGHKDEPGENRK
;
A
#
# COMPACT_ATOMS: atom_id res chain seq x y z
N LYS A 1 -31.25 -23.10 46.89
CA LYS A 1 -30.38 -21.95 46.60
C LYS A 1 -29.45 -22.33 45.45
N ARG A 2 -29.82 -22.00 44.21
CA ARG A 2 -28.99 -22.19 43.03
C ARG A 2 -28.16 -20.94 42.88
N SER A 3 -26.84 -21.11 42.87
CA SER A 3 -25.83 -20.11 42.55
C SER A 3 -25.94 -19.72 41.07
N ARG A 4 -26.53 -18.56 40.81
CA ARG A 4 -26.33 -17.81 39.56
C ARG A 4 -25.08 -16.97 39.77
N GLY A 5 -24.07 -17.17 38.95
CA GLY A 5 -22.88 -16.33 39.03
C GLY A 5 -21.66 -16.96 38.39
N ALA A 6 -21.71 -17.22 37.09
CA ALA A 6 -20.49 -17.55 36.31
C ALA A 6 -20.75 -17.47 34.78
N ASP A 7 -21.39 -16.42 34.25
CA ASP A 7 -21.58 -16.29 32.81
C ASP A 7 -21.54 -14.83 32.32
N GLU A 8 -20.76 -13.94 32.97
CA GLU A 8 -20.68 -12.55 32.56
C GLU A 8 -19.23 -12.06 32.29
N GLU A 9 -18.33 -12.93 31.89
CA GLU A 9 -16.94 -12.54 31.57
C GLU A 9 -16.48 -12.97 30.18
N SER A 10 -17.38 -12.97 29.19
CA SER A 10 -17.03 -12.99 27.78
C SER A 10 -17.30 -11.64 27.12
N LEU A 11 -16.87 -10.54 27.74
CA LEU A 11 -16.84 -9.22 27.11
C LEU A 11 -15.77 -9.21 26.03
N GLY A 12 -16.18 -9.65 24.87
CA GLY A 12 -15.87 -9.17 23.54
C GLY A 12 -14.55 -8.45 23.35
N HIS A 13 -13.45 -9.17 23.22
CA HIS A 13 -12.34 -8.65 22.44
C HIS A 13 -12.87 -8.49 21.00
N LYS A 14 -13.34 -7.28 20.68
CA LYS A 14 -13.73 -6.94 19.30
C LYS A 14 -12.50 -7.20 18.45
N GLU A 15 -12.53 -8.26 17.68
CA GLU A 15 -11.44 -8.67 16.82
C GLU A 15 -11.02 -7.49 15.94
N LYS A 16 -9.73 -7.15 15.95
CA LYS A 16 -9.19 -5.99 15.24
C LYS A 16 -9.39 -6.16 13.74
N GLU A 17 -9.93 -5.14 13.10
CA GLU A 17 -10.08 -5.12 11.64
C GLU A 17 -8.72 -5.14 10.97
N ARG A 18 -8.56 -5.92 9.88
CA ARG A 18 -7.27 -6.13 9.22
C ARG A 18 -7.33 -5.88 7.72
N ILE A 19 -6.18 -5.45 7.20
CA ILE A 19 -5.90 -5.41 5.76
C ILE A 19 -4.68 -6.29 5.54
N PHE A 20 -4.86 -7.43 4.88
CA PHE A 20 -3.73 -8.25 4.43
C PHE A 20 -3.29 -7.78 3.06
N TYR A 21 -1.97 -7.67 2.83
CA TYR A 21 -1.44 -7.22 1.55
C TYR A 21 -0.11 -7.91 1.24
N GLY A 22 0.16 -8.09 -0.07
CA GLY A 22 1.37 -8.74 -0.54
C GLY A 22 2.07 -7.95 -1.63
N ASN A 23 2.78 -8.66 -2.50
CA ASN A 23 3.56 -8.13 -3.60
C ASN A 23 2.80 -8.25 -4.91
N GLN A 24 3.26 -7.51 -5.92
CA GLN A 24 2.70 -7.47 -7.26
C GLN A 24 3.78 -7.84 -8.28
N TYR A 25 3.44 -8.69 -9.23
CA TYR A 25 4.28 -8.89 -10.41
C TYR A 25 3.87 -7.88 -11.48
N HIS A 26 4.83 -7.24 -12.12
CA HIS A 26 4.57 -6.28 -13.19
C HIS A 26 5.03 -6.88 -14.52
N GLU A 27 4.08 -7.26 -15.37
CA GLU A 27 4.35 -7.97 -16.62
C GLU A 27 5.26 -7.19 -17.56
N ALA A 28 4.94 -5.92 -17.82
CA ALA A 28 5.73 -5.09 -18.73
C ALA A 28 7.18 -4.88 -18.27
N TRP A 29 7.46 -5.01 -16.97
CA TRP A 29 8.81 -4.88 -16.42
C TRP A 29 9.46 -6.23 -16.11
N GLY A 30 8.72 -7.34 -16.23
CA GLY A 30 9.21 -8.67 -15.91
C GLY A 30 9.75 -8.81 -14.48
N SER A 31 9.22 -8.06 -13.51
CA SER A 31 9.78 -7.97 -12.17
C SER A 31 8.72 -7.84 -11.09
N VAL A 32 9.08 -8.29 -9.87
CA VAL A 32 8.23 -8.14 -8.69
C VAL A 32 8.36 -6.74 -8.11
N ILE A 33 7.22 -6.09 -7.87
CA ILE A 33 7.11 -4.85 -7.10
C ILE A 33 6.81 -5.24 -5.65
N TYR A 34 7.79 -5.05 -4.79
CA TYR A 34 7.65 -5.34 -3.37
C TYR A 34 6.90 -4.21 -2.66
N SER A 35 5.86 -4.57 -1.91
CA SER A 35 5.20 -3.67 -0.98
C SER A 35 6.09 -3.42 0.24
N ALA A 36 5.93 -2.25 0.87
CA ALA A 36 6.61 -1.98 2.12
C ALA A 36 6.09 -2.95 3.20
N PRO A 37 6.97 -3.67 3.93
CA PRO A 37 6.54 -4.64 4.94
C PRO A 37 5.89 -3.97 6.16
N GLU A 38 6.07 -2.67 6.33
CA GLU A 38 5.49 -1.88 7.42
C GLU A 38 4.73 -0.68 6.88
N VAL A 39 3.51 -0.48 7.38
CA VAL A 39 2.68 0.68 7.10
C VAL A 39 2.85 1.69 8.22
N ASN A 40 3.54 2.78 7.92
CA ASN A 40 3.75 3.93 8.81
C ASN A 40 3.39 5.24 8.10
N ASP A 41 3.48 6.37 8.79
CA ASP A 41 3.12 7.68 8.24
C ASP A 41 3.87 8.02 6.94
N PHE A 42 5.15 7.62 6.83
CA PHE A 42 5.94 7.88 5.63
C PHE A 42 5.52 6.99 4.46
N THR A 43 5.25 5.71 4.70
CA THR A 43 4.72 4.81 3.67
C THR A 43 3.33 5.26 3.22
N CYS A 44 2.47 5.67 4.16
CA CYS A 44 1.16 6.26 3.84
C CYS A 44 1.29 7.54 3.00
N TYR A 45 2.28 8.41 3.27
CA TYR A 45 2.54 9.59 2.46
C TYR A 45 3.08 9.24 1.07
N ARG A 46 4.06 8.34 1.00
CA ARG A 46 4.78 8.04 -0.24
C ARG A 46 3.97 7.19 -1.19
N ASN A 47 3.53 6.05 -0.73
CA ASN A 47 2.75 5.07 -1.49
C ASN A 47 2.27 3.94 -0.59
N VAL A 48 0.97 3.71 -0.56
CA VAL A 48 0.37 2.55 0.10
C VAL A 48 0.50 1.30 -0.78
N PRO A 49 0.28 0.08 -0.26
CA PRO A 49 0.17 -1.10 -1.10
C PRO A 49 -0.87 -0.90 -2.22
N CYS A 50 -0.58 -1.42 -3.41
CA CYS A 50 -1.54 -1.38 -4.51
C CYS A 50 -2.86 -2.03 -4.07
N HIS A 51 -4.01 -1.43 -4.42
CA HIS A 51 -5.31 -1.98 -4.02
C HIS A 51 -5.54 -3.41 -4.53
N GLN A 52 -4.95 -3.78 -5.67
CA GLN A 52 -5.05 -5.13 -6.25
C GLN A 52 -4.38 -6.22 -5.40
N VAL A 53 -3.44 -5.86 -4.53
CA VAL A 53 -2.77 -6.80 -3.63
C VAL A 53 -3.29 -6.72 -2.19
N CYS A 54 -4.41 -6.01 -1.95
CA CYS A 54 -4.99 -5.82 -0.64
C CYS A 54 -6.27 -6.61 -0.45
N PHE A 55 -6.37 -7.33 0.67
CA PHE A 55 -7.59 -8.00 1.15
C PHE A 55 -8.05 -7.30 2.42
N TYR A 56 -9.23 -6.70 2.34
CA TYR A 56 -9.81 -5.94 3.43
C TYR A 56 -10.81 -6.77 4.22
N ASP A 57 -10.80 -6.64 5.54
CA ASP A 57 -11.92 -7.07 6.35
C ASP A 57 -13.19 -6.35 5.86
N VAL A 58 -14.27 -7.11 5.60
CA VAL A 58 -15.52 -6.57 5.06
C VAL A 58 -16.10 -5.47 5.95
N ARG A 59 -15.86 -5.51 7.25
CA ARG A 59 -16.29 -4.49 8.22
C ARG A 59 -15.73 -3.09 7.92
N LEU A 60 -14.58 -3.01 7.24
CA LEU A 60 -13.98 -1.72 6.83
C LEU A 60 -14.79 -0.99 5.76
N PHE A 61 -15.69 -1.71 5.07
CA PHE A 61 -16.63 -1.14 4.10
C PHE A 61 -18.05 -0.95 4.66
N ALA A 62 -18.33 -1.41 5.90
CA ALA A 62 -19.66 -1.39 6.46
C ALA A 62 -20.23 0.03 6.70
N GLU A 63 -19.38 0.98 7.09
CA GLU A 63 -19.78 2.37 7.34
C GLU A 63 -19.74 3.24 6.09
N ARG A 64 -18.74 3.04 5.25
CA ARG A 64 -18.62 3.70 3.96
C ARG A 64 -17.72 2.90 3.01
N GLY A 65 -17.99 3.00 1.71
CA GLY A 65 -17.12 2.53 0.65
C GLY A 65 -16.06 3.57 0.24
N TYR A 66 -15.66 3.52 -1.00
CA TYR A 66 -14.77 4.51 -1.59
C TYR A 66 -15.45 5.89 -1.64
N ASP A 67 -14.68 6.94 -1.30
CA ASP A 67 -15.15 8.32 -1.46
C ASP A 67 -15.02 8.72 -2.93
N VAL A 68 -16.15 8.70 -3.64
CA VAL A 68 -16.24 9.02 -5.07
C VAL A 68 -15.87 10.47 -5.41
N LYS A 69 -15.68 11.34 -4.42
CA LYS A 69 -15.11 12.67 -4.58
C LYS A 69 -13.72 12.59 -5.21
N TYR A 70 -12.96 11.55 -4.88
CA TYR A 70 -11.62 11.29 -5.42
C TYR A 70 -11.73 10.40 -6.65
N ARG A 71 -11.48 11.00 -7.81
CA ARG A 71 -11.62 10.30 -9.09
C ARG A 71 -10.52 9.27 -9.36
N VAL A 72 -9.30 9.55 -8.90
CA VAL A 72 -8.11 8.75 -9.20
C VAL A 72 -7.59 8.03 -7.96
N ARG A 73 -7.76 8.62 -6.78
CA ARG A 73 -7.18 8.13 -5.53
C ARG A 73 -8.20 7.73 -4.47
N ALA A 74 -9.38 7.28 -4.89
CA ALA A 74 -10.41 6.81 -3.95
C ALA A 74 -9.95 5.58 -3.14
N ASP A 75 -9.21 4.67 -3.77
CA ASP A 75 -8.59 3.49 -3.15
C ASP A 75 -7.52 3.88 -2.12
N TYR A 76 -6.66 4.83 -2.48
CA TYR A 76 -5.65 5.38 -1.59
C TYR A 76 -6.28 6.06 -0.38
N GLU A 77 -7.32 6.88 -0.59
CA GLU A 77 -8.04 7.55 0.49
C GLU A 77 -8.70 6.55 1.43
N HIS A 78 -9.34 5.51 0.88
CA HIS A 78 -9.98 4.47 1.67
C HIS A 78 -8.97 3.69 2.53
N PHE A 79 -7.79 3.38 1.97
CA PHE A 79 -6.72 2.76 2.75
C PHE A 79 -6.32 3.64 3.96
N LEU A 80 -6.12 4.94 3.75
CA LEU A 80 -5.80 5.86 4.85
C LEU A 80 -6.94 5.97 5.87
N TYR A 81 -8.20 6.00 5.42
CA TYR A 81 -9.36 5.93 6.29
C TYR A 81 -9.31 4.66 7.18
N CYS A 82 -9.04 3.52 6.60
CA CYS A 82 -8.93 2.28 7.35
C CYS A 82 -7.82 2.35 8.42
N ILE A 83 -6.65 2.90 8.08
CA ILE A 83 -5.51 3.00 9.02
C ILE A 83 -5.75 4.08 10.09
N TYR A 84 -6.17 5.29 9.69
CA TYR A 84 -6.21 6.44 10.61
C TYR A 84 -7.51 6.57 11.38
N ASP A 85 -8.65 6.31 10.76
CA ASP A 85 -9.97 6.47 11.40
C ASP A 85 -10.43 5.15 12.03
N ARG A 86 -10.34 4.02 11.30
CA ARG A 86 -10.75 2.69 11.78
C ARG A 86 -9.71 2.02 12.67
N LYS A 87 -8.46 2.47 12.65
CA LYS A 87 -7.34 1.84 13.37
C LYS A 87 -7.11 0.38 12.96
N ALA A 88 -7.39 0.07 11.69
CA ALA A 88 -7.15 -1.25 11.14
C ALA A 88 -5.66 -1.62 11.19
N GLU A 89 -5.39 -2.90 11.34
CA GLU A 89 -4.03 -3.45 11.28
C GLU A 89 -3.68 -3.84 9.85
N ALA A 90 -2.60 -3.28 9.31
CA ALA A 90 -2.06 -3.69 8.03
C ALA A 90 -1.05 -4.83 8.23
N VAL A 91 -1.31 -5.98 7.62
CA VAL A 91 -0.52 -7.21 7.76
C VAL A 91 0.11 -7.56 6.43
N TYR A 92 1.43 -7.44 6.35
CA TYR A 92 2.19 -7.84 5.16
C TYR A 92 2.31 -9.36 5.07
N VAL A 93 2.09 -9.90 3.87
CA VAL A 93 2.30 -11.31 3.55
C VAL A 93 3.32 -11.38 2.43
N GLU A 94 4.43 -12.09 2.63
CA GLU A 94 5.50 -12.22 1.65
C GLU A 94 5.12 -13.19 0.52
N MET A 95 4.19 -12.75 -0.34
CA MET A 95 3.75 -13.49 -1.51
C MET A 95 3.38 -12.56 -2.66
N ILE A 96 3.45 -13.05 -3.88
CA ILE A 96 2.90 -12.36 -5.05
C ILE A 96 1.40 -12.65 -5.08
N VAL A 97 0.60 -11.57 -5.03
CA VAL A 97 -0.86 -11.64 -4.93
C VAL A 97 -1.54 -11.37 -6.26
N ALA A 98 -0.96 -10.49 -7.08
CA ALA A 98 -1.56 -10.09 -8.35
C ALA A 98 -0.51 -9.85 -9.43
N ASP A 99 -0.90 -10.09 -10.67
CA ASP A 99 -0.18 -9.67 -11.86
C ASP A 99 -0.77 -8.35 -12.36
N TYR A 100 0.10 -7.45 -12.80
CA TYR A 100 -0.27 -6.14 -13.29
C TYR A 100 0.30 -5.91 -14.69
N GLU A 101 -0.58 -5.77 -15.67
CA GLU A 101 -0.21 -5.59 -17.07
C GLU A 101 0.35 -4.19 -17.37
N GLY A 102 -0.03 -3.18 -16.58
CA GLY A 102 0.30 -1.78 -16.83
C GLY A 102 -0.82 -1.02 -17.58
N GLY A 103 -0.62 0.27 -17.85
CA GLY A 103 -1.56 1.08 -18.65
C GLY A 103 -2.85 1.46 -17.93
N GLY A 104 -2.85 1.43 -16.60
CA GLY A 104 -4.03 1.74 -15.80
C GLY A 104 -4.56 3.17 -15.95
N PHE A 105 -5.81 3.40 -15.54
CA PHE A 105 -6.53 4.68 -15.60
C PHE A 105 -5.72 5.85 -15.00
N SER A 106 -4.98 5.61 -13.92
CA SER A 106 -4.17 6.63 -13.23
C SER A 106 -2.96 7.12 -14.02
N GLU A 107 -2.53 6.39 -15.05
CA GLU A 107 -1.27 6.66 -15.78
C GLU A 107 -1.42 7.73 -16.87
N THR A 108 -2.64 8.10 -17.25
CA THR A 108 -2.85 9.17 -18.24
C THR A 108 -2.34 10.52 -17.73
N ARG A 109 -1.86 11.40 -18.63
CA ARG A 109 -1.32 12.72 -18.25
C ARG A 109 -2.33 13.59 -17.49
N GLU A 110 -3.61 13.52 -17.87
CA GLU A 110 -4.68 14.24 -17.18
C GLU A 110 -4.88 13.70 -15.77
N ASN A 111 -5.00 12.36 -15.64
CA ASN A 111 -5.24 11.73 -14.35
C ASN A 111 -4.03 11.85 -13.40
N ARG A 112 -2.80 11.92 -13.90
CA ARG A 112 -1.61 12.22 -13.06
C ARG A 112 -1.75 13.58 -12.37
N ARG A 113 -2.22 14.63 -13.05
CA ARG A 113 -2.46 15.96 -12.44
C ARG A 113 -3.56 15.95 -11.39
N ILE A 114 -4.65 15.21 -11.67
CA ILE A 114 -5.74 15.02 -10.71
C ILE A 114 -5.20 14.26 -9.49
N SER A 115 -4.49 13.17 -9.72
CA SER A 115 -3.85 12.33 -8.71
C SER A 115 -2.94 13.13 -7.76
N GLU A 116 -2.13 14.07 -8.28
CA GLU A 116 -1.26 14.93 -7.46
C GLU A 116 -2.06 15.85 -6.53
N LYS A 117 -3.15 16.44 -7.03
CA LYS A 117 -4.04 17.30 -6.22
C LYS A 117 -4.75 16.50 -5.13
N GLU A 118 -5.32 15.36 -5.52
CA GLU A 118 -6.01 14.46 -4.60
C GLU A 118 -5.05 13.94 -3.53
N HIS A 119 -3.82 13.53 -3.90
CA HIS A 119 -2.79 13.11 -2.96
C HIS A 119 -2.46 14.20 -1.93
N ALA A 120 -2.29 15.45 -2.38
CA ALA A 120 -1.98 16.57 -1.49
C ALA A 120 -3.15 16.85 -0.51
N GLU A 121 -4.39 16.73 -0.97
CA GLU A 121 -5.57 16.90 -0.12
C GLU A 121 -5.70 15.78 0.90
N ILE A 122 -5.60 14.51 0.45
CA ILE A 122 -5.74 13.32 1.28
C ILE A 122 -4.64 13.26 2.35
N THR A 123 -3.39 13.46 1.96
CA THR A 123 -2.27 13.43 2.90
C THR A 123 -2.38 14.55 3.96
N LYS A 124 -2.84 15.73 3.57
CA LYS A 124 -3.11 16.80 4.52
C LYS A 124 -4.24 16.47 5.49
N ARG A 125 -5.28 15.76 5.03
CA ARG A 125 -6.42 15.35 5.85
C ARG A 125 -6.00 14.33 6.92
N TYR A 126 -5.27 13.28 6.56
CA TYR A 126 -4.95 12.17 7.46
C TYR A 126 -3.64 12.36 8.25
N LEU A 127 -2.61 12.95 7.66
CA LEU A 127 -1.31 13.15 8.28
C LEU A 127 -1.15 14.52 8.93
N GLY A 128 -1.99 15.49 8.54
CA GLY A 128 -1.83 16.90 8.93
C GLY A 128 -0.83 17.66 8.04
N ARG A 129 -0.91 19.00 8.08
CA ARG A 129 -0.10 19.89 7.23
C ARG A 129 1.40 19.75 7.46
N ASP A 130 1.81 19.65 8.72
CA ASP A 130 3.22 19.65 9.10
C ASP A 130 3.93 18.38 8.64
N LYS A 131 3.34 17.21 8.89
CA LYS A 131 3.89 15.94 8.44
C LYS A 131 3.91 15.84 6.90
N ALA A 132 2.82 16.26 6.25
CA ALA A 132 2.75 16.27 4.79
C ALA A 132 3.83 17.16 4.17
N LEU A 133 4.08 18.36 4.74
CA LEU A 133 5.15 19.26 4.29
C LEU A 133 6.54 18.66 4.55
N ARG A 134 6.78 18.09 5.72
CA ARG A 134 8.06 17.43 6.06
C ARG A 134 8.37 16.29 5.10
N TYR A 135 7.40 15.43 4.81
CA TYR A 135 7.59 14.32 3.87
C TYR A 135 7.76 14.79 2.43
N LYS A 136 7.08 15.88 2.03
CA LYS A 136 7.29 16.51 0.72
C LYS A 136 8.74 17.00 0.58
N LEU A 137 9.25 17.70 1.59
CA LEU A 137 10.64 18.17 1.61
C LEU A 137 11.63 16.99 1.60
N LEU A 138 11.37 15.96 2.39
CA LEU A 138 12.19 14.75 2.39
C LEU A 138 12.24 14.10 1.00
N MET A 139 11.10 13.98 0.32
CA MET A 139 11.02 13.43 -1.04
C MET A 139 11.80 14.28 -2.05
N LEU A 140 11.76 15.61 -1.92
CA LEU A 140 12.55 16.52 -2.76
C LEU A 140 14.05 16.38 -2.49
N LEU A 141 14.47 16.39 -1.23
CA LEU A 141 15.87 16.27 -0.83
C LEU A 141 16.48 14.92 -1.23
N THR A 142 15.71 13.85 -1.18
CA THR A 142 16.18 12.51 -1.56
C THR A 142 16.13 12.26 -3.07
N LEU A 143 15.87 13.29 -3.89
CA LEU A 143 15.78 13.18 -5.35
C LEU A 143 14.83 12.08 -5.82
N ALA A 144 13.76 11.84 -5.06
CA ALA A 144 12.81 10.76 -5.36
C ALA A 144 12.21 10.90 -6.76
N SER A 145 11.92 12.13 -7.20
CA SER A 145 11.45 12.41 -8.56
C SER A 145 12.46 12.05 -9.65
N LEU A 146 13.77 12.24 -9.39
CA LEU A 146 14.82 11.85 -10.31
C LEU A 146 14.97 10.33 -10.37
N ARG A 147 14.89 9.66 -9.22
CA ARG A 147 14.92 8.18 -9.16
C ARG A 147 13.74 7.55 -9.88
N THR A 148 12.54 8.14 -9.78
CA THR A 148 11.36 7.66 -10.50
C THR A 148 11.55 7.79 -12.01
N LYS A 149 12.06 8.94 -12.49
CA LYS A 149 12.38 9.12 -13.91
C LYS A 149 13.46 8.17 -14.42
N LEU A 150 14.48 7.89 -13.61
CA LEU A 150 15.51 6.91 -13.95
C LEU A 150 14.98 5.47 -13.95
N ALA A 151 13.98 5.15 -13.11
CA ALA A 151 13.35 3.83 -13.09
C ALA A 151 12.37 3.62 -14.26
N GLU A 152 11.81 4.70 -14.82
CA GLU A 152 10.96 4.69 -16.02
C GLU A 152 11.79 4.58 -17.32
N ASP A 153 13.10 4.81 -17.28
CA ASP A 153 14.01 4.64 -18.41
C ASP A 153 14.43 3.17 -18.50
N GLU A 154 14.07 2.49 -19.60
CA GLU A 154 14.34 1.05 -19.83
C GLU A 154 15.81 0.68 -19.56
N LYS A 155 16.74 1.59 -19.88
CA LYS A 155 18.19 1.37 -19.73
C LYS A 155 18.66 1.32 -18.28
N TYR A 156 17.93 1.96 -17.37
CA TYR A 156 18.27 2.03 -15.93
C TYR A 156 17.32 1.21 -15.04
N SER A 157 16.19 0.75 -15.58
CA SER A 157 15.18 0.02 -14.80
C SER A 157 15.70 -1.29 -14.23
N GLU A 158 16.44 -2.08 -15.02
CA GLU A 158 17.04 -3.35 -14.58
C GLU A 158 18.06 -3.14 -13.44
N TRP A 159 18.94 -2.14 -13.59
CA TRP A 159 19.93 -1.81 -12.56
C TRP A 159 19.27 -1.29 -11.29
N TYR A 160 18.27 -0.42 -11.40
CA TYR A 160 17.52 0.12 -10.26
C TYR A 160 16.71 -0.96 -9.54
N ASN A 161 16.04 -1.82 -10.28
CA ASN A 161 15.28 -2.95 -9.72
C ASN A 161 16.22 -3.98 -9.07
N GLY A 162 17.39 -4.22 -9.62
CA GLY A 162 18.43 -5.06 -9.02
C GLY A 162 18.93 -4.51 -7.66
N ILE A 163 19.11 -3.18 -7.54
CA ILE A 163 19.44 -2.55 -6.25
C ILE A 163 18.28 -2.67 -5.27
N LYS A 164 17.05 -2.42 -5.73
CA LYS A 164 15.85 -2.52 -4.91
C LYS A 164 15.65 -3.93 -4.35
N ALA A 165 15.81 -4.94 -5.21
CA ALA A 165 15.78 -6.36 -4.79
C ALA A 165 16.86 -6.69 -3.76
N LYS A 166 18.07 -6.14 -3.88
CA LYS A 166 19.15 -6.31 -2.90
C LYS A 166 18.88 -5.62 -1.56
N ILE A 167 18.20 -4.48 -1.57
CA ILE A 167 17.87 -3.72 -0.35
C ILE A 167 16.69 -4.37 0.39
N TYR A 168 15.65 -4.79 -0.35
CA TYR A 168 14.44 -5.37 0.23
C TYR A 168 14.50 -6.90 0.32
N GLY A 169 15.24 -7.59 -0.55
CA GLY A 169 15.41 -9.05 -0.55
C GLY A 169 16.43 -9.58 0.48
N ARG A 170 17.00 -8.73 1.35
CA ARG A 170 17.85 -9.17 2.46
C ARG A 170 17.07 -9.65 3.69
N CYS A 171 15.76 -9.58 3.64
CA CYS A 171 14.88 -10.13 4.67
C CYS A 171 14.17 -11.39 4.16
N GLY A 172 14.90 -12.49 3.95
CA GLY A 172 14.24 -13.77 3.86
C GLY A 172 14.33 -14.53 2.52
N HIS A 173 14.89 -15.67 2.60
CA HIS A 173 14.78 -16.91 1.84
C HIS A 173 15.42 -17.01 0.44
N LYS A 174 16.27 -18.04 0.37
CA LYS A 174 16.87 -18.57 -0.84
C LYS A 174 15.76 -19.18 -1.69
N ASP A 175 15.62 -18.68 -2.92
CA ASP A 175 14.78 -19.28 -3.95
C ASP A 175 15.25 -20.70 -4.26
N GLU A 176 14.40 -21.69 -4.02
CA GLU A 176 14.52 -22.97 -4.71
C GLU A 176 14.02 -22.80 -6.15
N PRO A 177 14.75 -23.29 -7.16
CA PRO A 177 14.32 -23.21 -8.54
C PRO A 177 13.09 -24.08 -8.74
N GLY A 178 11.96 -23.44 -9.01
CA GLY A 178 10.68 -24.09 -9.29
C GLY A 178 10.77 -25.02 -10.48
N GLU A 179 10.34 -26.22 -10.22
CA GLU A 179 10.15 -27.36 -11.12
C GLU A 179 9.24 -27.01 -12.30
N ASN A 180 9.72 -27.32 -13.50
CA ASN A 180 9.01 -27.29 -14.78
C ASN A 180 7.56 -27.79 -14.68
N ARG A 181 6.59 -26.93 -15.01
CA ARG A 181 5.28 -27.39 -15.45
C ARG A 181 5.28 -27.55 -16.97
N LYS A 182 5.26 -28.81 -17.37
CA LYS A 182 4.82 -29.25 -18.70
C LYS A 182 3.30 -29.17 -18.80
#